data_5439936eb096e79da1e8d8c0e4fcec44
#
_entry.id   5439936eb096e79da1e8d8c0e4fcec44
#
_cell.length_a   1.000
_cell.length_b   1.000
_cell.length_c   1.000
_cell.angle_alpha   90.00
_cell.angle_beta   90.00
_cell.angle_gamma   90.00
#
_symmetry.space_group_name_H-M   'P 1'
#
loop_
_entity.id
_entity.type
_entity.pdbx_description
1 polymer ?
#
loop_
_entity_poly.entity_id
_entity_poly.type
_entity_poly.pdbx_seq_one_letter_code
_entity_poly.pdbx_strand_id
1 'polypeptide(L)'
;IRAYANRLIDQYDIRSGQGATTIARSMSGGNQQKAIVAREIDRSPHLLIAMQPTRGLDVGAIEYIHKQIIAARDEGKAVLLVSLEMDEVLDVSDRILVMYEGEIVGELDPKTTTAEEIGLYMAGAKREVR
;
A
#
# COMPACT_ATOMS: atom_id res chain seq x y z
N ILE A 1 -1.38 -14.89 22.37
CA ILE A 1 -0.97 -14.92 20.95
C ILE A 1 -2.11 -15.41 20.06
N ARG A 2 -2.71 -16.62 20.31
CA ARG A 2 -3.81 -17.17 19.47
C ARG A 2 -5.03 -16.26 19.40
N ALA A 3 -5.51 -15.73 20.54
CA ALA A 3 -6.68 -14.84 20.58
C ALA A 3 -6.45 -13.57 19.74
N TYR A 4 -5.26 -12.99 19.83
CA TYR A 4 -4.85 -11.85 19.02
C TYR A 4 -4.85 -12.18 17.51
N ALA A 5 -4.24 -13.28 17.13
CA ALA A 5 -4.17 -13.71 15.73
C ALA A 5 -5.56 -14.01 15.16
N ASN A 6 -6.43 -14.70 15.91
CA ASN A 6 -7.80 -14.97 15.48
C ASN A 6 -8.60 -13.69 15.31
N ARG A 7 -8.47 -12.70 16.20
CA ARG A 7 -9.10 -11.39 16.05
C ARG A 7 -8.68 -10.70 14.75
N LEU A 8 -7.39 -10.70 14.41
CA LEU A 8 -6.93 -10.11 13.15
C LEU A 8 -7.41 -10.90 11.92
N ILE A 9 -7.43 -12.22 12.00
CA ILE A 9 -7.95 -13.08 10.93
C ILE A 9 -9.41 -12.70 10.61
N ASP A 10 -10.24 -12.56 11.63
CA ASP A 10 -11.66 -12.22 11.48
C ASP A 10 -11.84 -10.78 11.02
N GLN A 11 -11.14 -9.84 11.66
CA GLN A 11 -11.26 -8.40 11.38
C GLN A 11 -10.80 -8.02 9.97
N TYR A 12 -9.75 -8.68 9.46
CA TYR A 12 -9.14 -8.39 8.16
C TYR A 12 -9.47 -9.40 7.07
N ASP A 13 -10.48 -10.25 7.30
CA ASP A 13 -10.92 -11.29 6.34
C ASP A 13 -9.73 -12.08 5.76
N ILE A 14 -8.89 -12.59 6.63
CA ILE A 14 -7.71 -13.37 6.24
C ILE A 14 -8.15 -14.84 6.11
N ARG A 15 -8.13 -15.39 4.90
CA ARG A 15 -8.48 -16.79 4.67
C ARG A 15 -7.28 -17.67 5.01
N SER A 16 -7.43 -18.42 6.10
CA SER A 16 -6.42 -19.35 6.61
C SER A 16 -7.09 -20.68 6.93
N GLY A 17 -6.58 -21.78 6.39
CA GLY A 17 -7.22 -23.10 6.49
C GLY A 17 -7.32 -23.66 7.92
N GLN A 18 -6.41 -23.24 8.82
CA GLN A 18 -6.34 -23.71 10.21
C GLN A 18 -6.30 -22.52 11.20
N GLY A 19 -6.87 -21.37 10.81
CA GLY A 19 -6.86 -20.17 11.64
C GLY A 19 -5.43 -19.71 11.98
N ALA A 20 -5.21 -19.32 13.23
CA ALA A 20 -3.92 -18.81 13.72
C ALA A 20 -2.75 -19.82 13.67
N THR A 21 -3.02 -21.08 13.40
CA THR A 21 -1.99 -22.13 13.29
C THR A 21 -1.60 -22.46 11.86
N THR A 22 -2.23 -21.80 10.88
CA THR A 22 -1.92 -22.00 9.47
C THR A 22 -0.48 -21.60 9.17
N ILE A 23 0.24 -22.46 8.47
CA ILE A 23 1.59 -22.15 8.00
C ILE A 23 1.48 -21.07 6.92
N ALA A 24 2.10 -19.91 7.14
CA ALA A 24 1.98 -18.74 6.26
C ALA A 24 2.29 -19.05 4.79
N ARG A 25 3.32 -19.86 4.51
CA ARG A 25 3.70 -20.26 3.14
C ARG A 25 2.63 -21.07 2.40
N SER A 26 1.65 -21.66 3.10
CA SER A 26 0.53 -22.39 2.49
C SER A 26 -0.66 -21.50 2.13
N MET A 27 -0.61 -20.22 2.52
CA MET A 27 -1.64 -19.23 2.21
C MET A 27 -1.38 -18.62 0.83
N SER A 28 -2.45 -18.12 0.18
CA SER A 28 -2.29 -17.32 -1.05
C SER A 28 -1.51 -16.02 -0.76
N GLY A 29 -0.85 -15.48 -1.80
CA GLY A 29 -0.11 -14.22 -1.67
C GLY A 29 -0.97 -13.07 -1.12
N GLY A 30 -2.23 -12.97 -1.56
CA GLY A 30 -3.18 -11.98 -1.07
C GLY A 30 -3.48 -12.13 0.42
N ASN A 31 -3.66 -13.36 0.92
CA ASN A 31 -3.90 -13.59 2.35
C ASN A 31 -2.63 -13.40 3.19
N GLN A 32 -1.45 -13.73 2.66
CA GLN A 32 -0.18 -13.39 3.31
C GLN A 32 -0.05 -11.87 3.46
N GLN A 33 -0.34 -11.13 2.39
CA GLN A 33 -0.26 -9.66 2.41
C GLN A 33 -1.30 -9.04 3.34
N LYS A 34 -2.55 -9.54 3.35
CA LYS A 34 -3.56 -9.13 4.32
C LYS A 34 -3.08 -9.34 5.76
N ALA A 35 -2.41 -10.45 6.06
CA ALA A 35 -1.87 -10.73 7.39
C ALA A 35 -0.76 -9.74 7.79
N ILE A 36 0.12 -9.37 6.84
CA ILE A 36 1.17 -8.37 7.06
C ILE A 36 0.53 -7.01 7.33
N VAL A 37 -0.38 -6.57 6.45
CA VAL A 37 -1.06 -5.27 6.58
C VAL A 37 -1.86 -5.20 7.88
N ALA A 38 -2.61 -6.26 8.23
CA ALA A 38 -3.35 -6.35 9.49
C ALA A 38 -2.44 -6.14 10.70
N ARG A 39 -1.30 -6.82 10.73
CA ARG A 39 -0.32 -6.71 11.83
C ARG A 39 0.23 -5.30 11.96
N GLU A 40 0.58 -4.65 10.86
CA GLU A 40 1.18 -3.31 10.89
C GLU A 40 0.16 -2.23 11.24
N ILE A 41 -1.05 -2.31 10.70
CA ILE A 41 -2.12 -1.34 10.98
C ILE A 41 -2.64 -1.49 12.42
N ASP A 42 -2.82 -2.72 12.90
CA ASP A 42 -3.32 -2.98 14.27
C ASP A 42 -2.39 -2.44 15.37
N ARG A 43 -1.11 -2.30 15.07
CA ARG A 43 -0.13 -1.62 15.95
C ARG A 43 -0.41 -0.12 16.10
N SER A 44 -1.32 0.40 15.31
CA SER A 44 -1.71 1.82 15.29
C SER A 44 -0.51 2.78 15.18
N PRO A 45 0.36 2.62 14.18
CA PRO A 45 1.53 3.47 14.02
C PRO A 45 1.11 4.91 13.69
N HIS A 46 1.89 5.89 14.09
CA HIS A 46 1.72 7.27 13.64
C HIS A 46 2.11 7.45 12.17
N LEU A 47 3.07 6.67 11.70
CA LEU A 47 3.51 6.60 10.30
C LEU A 47 3.47 5.15 9.82
N LEU A 48 2.67 4.90 8.79
CA LEU A 48 2.64 3.64 8.05
C LEU A 48 3.48 3.77 6.78
N ILE A 49 4.48 2.92 6.61
CA ILE A 49 5.26 2.82 5.37
C ILE A 49 4.81 1.56 4.62
N ALA A 50 4.21 1.74 3.45
CA ALA A 50 3.72 0.67 2.59
C ALA A 50 4.58 0.63 1.31
N MET A 51 5.45 -0.37 1.21
CA MET A 51 6.32 -0.57 0.04
C MET A 51 5.79 -1.71 -0.82
N GLN A 52 5.41 -1.40 -2.07
CA GLN A 52 4.86 -2.34 -3.05
C GLN A 52 3.74 -3.22 -2.45
N PRO A 53 2.73 -2.64 -1.76
CA PRO A 53 1.81 -3.41 -0.92
C PRO A 53 0.88 -4.33 -1.71
N THR A 54 0.68 -4.07 -3.00
CA THR A 54 -0.25 -4.81 -3.87
C THR A 54 0.42 -5.61 -4.96
N ARG A 55 1.75 -5.60 -5.03
CA ARG A 55 2.50 -6.26 -6.10
C ARG A 55 2.18 -7.75 -6.22
N GLY A 56 1.72 -8.18 -7.40
CA GLY A 56 1.45 -9.58 -7.71
C GLY A 56 0.18 -10.14 -7.06
N LEU A 57 -0.72 -9.27 -6.58
CA LEU A 57 -2.00 -9.67 -5.99
C LEU A 57 -3.13 -9.62 -7.02
N ASP A 58 -4.21 -10.36 -6.72
CA ASP A 58 -5.47 -10.26 -7.47
C ASP A 58 -6.22 -8.96 -7.14
N VAL A 59 -7.17 -8.59 -8.01
CA VAL A 59 -7.94 -7.34 -7.89
C VAL A 59 -8.64 -7.20 -6.55
N GLY A 60 -9.23 -8.27 -6.03
CA GLY A 60 -9.93 -8.22 -4.74
C GLY A 60 -8.99 -7.95 -3.56
N ALA A 61 -7.79 -8.53 -3.58
CA ALA A 61 -6.78 -8.26 -2.57
C ALA A 61 -6.22 -6.83 -2.70
N ILE A 62 -6.02 -6.32 -3.92
CA ILE A 62 -5.59 -4.93 -4.19
C ILE A 62 -6.60 -3.95 -3.59
N GLU A 63 -7.87 -4.05 -3.96
CA GLU A 63 -8.93 -3.18 -3.43
C GLU A 63 -9.00 -3.20 -1.90
N TYR A 64 -8.86 -4.39 -1.32
CA TYR A 64 -8.86 -4.53 0.12
C TYR A 64 -7.69 -3.77 0.77
N ILE A 65 -6.46 -3.94 0.27
CA ILE A 65 -5.26 -3.25 0.78
C ILE A 65 -5.40 -1.74 0.63
N HIS A 66 -5.87 -1.25 -0.51
CA HIS A 66 -6.13 0.18 -0.73
C HIS A 66 -7.10 0.75 0.30
N LYS A 67 -8.22 0.06 0.57
CA LYS A 67 -9.19 0.47 1.59
C LYS A 67 -8.56 0.57 2.99
N GLN A 68 -7.68 -0.37 3.35
CA GLN A 68 -6.99 -0.34 4.65
C GLN A 68 -6.01 0.83 4.75
N ILE A 69 -5.27 1.12 3.69
CA ILE A 69 -4.34 2.26 3.61
C ILE A 69 -5.10 3.59 3.75
N ILE A 70 -6.19 3.74 2.99
CA ILE A 70 -7.04 4.94 3.04
C ILE A 70 -7.67 5.10 4.43
N ALA A 71 -8.19 4.02 5.03
CA ALA A 71 -8.75 4.07 6.37
C ALA A 71 -7.72 4.52 7.41
N ALA A 72 -6.49 4.04 7.33
CA ALA A 72 -5.41 4.47 8.22
C ALA A 72 -5.13 5.98 8.10
N ARG A 73 -5.12 6.53 6.86
CA ARG A 73 -5.01 7.97 6.62
C ARG A 73 -6.19 8.73 7.23
N ASP A 74 -7.42 8.26 7.02
CA ASP A 74 -8.64 8.91 7.49
C ASP A 74 -8.73 8.92 9.02
N GLU A 75 -8.08 7.98 9.70
CA GLU A 75 -7.87 7.98 11.14
C GLU A 75 -6.80 8.98 11.63
N GLY A 76 -6.21 9.77 10.72
CA GLY A 76 -5.19 10.78 11.04
C GLY A 76 -3.75 10.26 11.08
N LYS A 77 -3.48 9.07 10.56
CA LYS A 77 -2.13 8.53 10.45
C LYS A 77 -1.42 9.09 9.21
N ALA A 78 -0.12 9.29 9.29
CA ALA A 78 0.69 9.55 8.11
C ALA A 78 0.93 8.24 7.36
N VAL A 79 0.81 8.27 6.03
CA VAL A 79 1.09 7.11 5.18
C VAL A 79 2.11 7.48 4.12
N LEU A 80 3.19 6.72 4.04
CA LEU A 80 4.16 6.77 2.94
C LEU A 80 3.96 5.52 2.07
N LEU A 81 3.36 5.71 0.90
CA LEU A 81 3.24 4.67 -0.11
C LEU A 81 4.42 4.76 -1.08
N VAL A 82 5.12 3.64 -1.27
CA VAL A 82 6.15 3.49 -2.30
C VAL A 82 5.69 2.41 -3.27
N SER A 83 5.36 2.80 -4.50
CA SER A 83 4.87 1.90 -5.52
C SER A 83 5.41 2.24 -6.91
N LEU A 84 5.54 1.23 -7.78
CA LEU A 84 5.79 1.36 -9.21
C LEU A 84 4.50 1.22 -10.03
N GLU A 85 3.40 0.85 -9.38
CA GLU A 85 2.09 0.73 -10.02
C GLU A 85 1.43 2.11 -10.07
N MET A 86 1.37 2.72 -11.26
CA MET A 86 0.87 4.08 -11.43
C MET A 86 -0.59 4.22 -11.03
N ASP A 87 -1.41 3.22 -11.35
CA ASP A 87 -2.83 3.21 -10.97
C ASP A 87 -2.99 3.23 -9.44
N GLU A 88 -2.20 2.44 -8.72
CA GLU A 88 -2.18 2.46 -7.26
C GLU A 88 -1.83 3.84 -6.71
N VAL A 89 -0.77 4.46 -7.24
CA VAL A 89 -0.32 5.78 -6.80
C VAL A 89 -1.38 6.84 -7.07
N LEU A 90 -2.00 6.83 -8.24
CA LEU A 90 -3.05 7.79 -8.61
C LEU A 90 -4.33 7.62 -7.77
N ASP A 91 -4.72 6.37 -7.49
CA ASP A 91 -5.99 6.06 -6.83
C ASP A 91 -5.97 6.33 -5.31
N VAL A 92 -4.82 6.15 -4.64
CA VAL A 92 -4.79 6.19 -3.18
C VAL A 92 -3.99 7.34 -2.58
N SER A 93 -3.23 8.10 -3.38
CA SER A 93 -2.37 9.17 -2.87
C SER A 93 -3.09 10.51 -2.82
N ASP A 94 -2.75 11.33 -1.82
CA ASP A 94 -3.15 12.74 -1.73
C ASP A 94 -2.09 13.66 -2.37
N ARG A 95 -0.85 13.17 -2.48
CA ARG A 95 0.32 13.88 -2.99
C ARG A 95 1.31 12.87 -3.54
N ILE A 96 1.87 13.14 -4.70
CA ILE A 96 2.81 12.25 -5.40
C ILE A 96 4.18 12.92 -5.48
N LEU A 97 5.22 12.22 -5.01
CA LEU A 97 6.60 12.60 -5.20
C LEU A 97 7.25 11.62 -6.18
N VAL A 98 7.82 12.12 -7.26
CA VAL A 98 8.50 11.29 -8.25
C VAL A 98 10.00 11.34 -8.02
N MET A 99 10.62 10.18 -7.92
CA MET A 99 12.07 10.03 -7.74
C MET A 99 12.73 9.56 -9.04
N TYR A 100 13.87 10.15 -9.35
CA TYR A 100 14.76 9.74 -10.44
C TYR A 100 16.21 9.91 -10.02
N GLU A 101 17.04 8.90 -10.18
CA GLU A 101 18.47 8.91 -9.83
C GLU A 101 18.78 9.41 -8.42
N GLY A 102 17.93 9.04 -7.44
CA GLY A 102 18.13 9.42 -6.03
C GLY A 102 17.63 10.81 -5.65
N GLU A 103 17.04 11.56 -6.59
CA GLU A 103 16.49 12.89 -6.37
C GLU A 103 14.98 12.91 -6.53
N ILE A 104 14.29 13.79 -5.79
CA ILE A 104 12.87 14.09 -6.05
C ILE A 104 12.84 15.08 -7.21
N VAL A 105 12.31 14.64 -8.35
CA VAL A 105 12.29 15.42 -9.60
C VAL A 105 10.94 16.05 -9.90
N GLY A 106 9.90 15.70 -9.16
CA GLY A 106 8.57 16.29 -9.30
C GLY A 106 7.70 16.05 -8.08
N GLU A 107 6.80 17.00 -7.84
CA GLU A 107 5.72 16.93 -6.87
C GLU A 107 4.40 17.18 -7.60
N LEU A 108 3.50 16.21 -7.59
CA LEU A 108 2.30 16.18 -8.41
C LEU A 108 1.04 15.99 -7.57
N ASP A 109 -0.06 16.60 -8.02
CA ASP A 109 -1.39 16.36 -7.48
C ASP A 109 -2.06 15.22 -8.27
N PRO A 110 -2.45 14.11 -7.64
CA PRO A 110 -3.10 12.99 -8.33
C PRO A 110 -4.41 13.38 -9.03
N LYS A 111 -5.06 14.47 -8.62
CA LYS A 111 -6.31 14.94 -9.22
C LYS A 111 -6.11 15.63 -10.57
N THR A 112 -4.91 16.13 -10.85
CA THR A 112 -4.62 16.95 -12.04
C THR A 112 -3.55 16.33 -12.94
N THR A 113 -2.75 15.40 -12.42
CA THR A 113 -1.70 14.72 -13.19
C THR A 113 -2.24 13.48 -13.94
N THR A 114 -1.42 12.95 -14.81
CA THR A 114 -1.71 11.73 -15.58
C THR A 114 -0.60 10.72 -15.44
N ALA A 115 -0.88 9.44 -15.72
CA ALA A 115 0.14 8.38 -15.75
C ALA A 115 1.28 8.71 -16.74
N GLU A 116 0.95 9.33 -17.87
CA GLU A 116 1.94 9.77 -18.86
C GLU A 116 2.88 10.83 -18.29
N GLU A 117 2.33 11.82 -17.57
CA GLU A 117 3.12 12.86 -16.93
C GLU A 117 4.05 12.29 -15.86
N ILE A 118 3.53 11.43 -14.99
CA ILE A 118 4.36 10.72 -13.99
C ILE A 118 5.48 9.95 -14.69
N GLY A 119 5.17 9.24 -15.78
CA GLY A 119 6.14 8.50 -16.58
C GLY A 119 7.28 9.37 -17.13
N LEU A 120 7.00 10.60 -17.57
CA LEU A 120 8.02 11.55 -18.03
C LEU A 120 8.99 11.95 -16.90
N TYR A 121 8.47 12.19 -15.70
CA TYR A 121 9.31 12.45 -14.53
C TYR A 121 10.13 11.23 -14.14
N MET A 122 9.54 10.04 -14.12
CA MET A 122 10.23 8.78 -13.80
C MET A 122 11.34 8.44 -14.79
N ALA A 123 11.21 8.84 -16.05
CA ALA A 123 12.22 8.69 -17.09
C ALA A 123 13.31 9.79 -17.08
N GLY A 124 13.21 10.77 -16.19
CA GLY A 124 14.10 11.93 -16.15
C GLY A 124 13.91 12.93 -17.31
N ALA A 125 12.88 12.72 -18.14
CA ALA A 125 12.58 13.59 -19.28
C ALA A 125 11.92 14.92 -18.86
N LYS A 126 11.34 14.96 -17.66
CA LYS A 126 10.74 16.15 -17.05
C LYS A 126 11.29 16.33 -15.63
N ARG A 127 11.59 17.54 -15.24
CA ARG A 127 12.00 17.90 -13.87
C ARG A 127 11.36 19.24 -13.49
N GLU A 128 10.93 19.35 -12.25
CA GLU A 128 10.62 20.67 -11.69
C GLU A 128 11.93 21.41 -11.39
N VAL A 129 12.06 22.60 -11.94
CA VAL A 129 13.16 23.50 -11.57
C VAL A 129 12.74 24.17 -10.27
N ARG A 130 13.38 23.78 -9.16
CA ARG A 130 13.28 24.52 -7.88
C ARG A 130 14.31 25.60 -7.80
#